data_c8280c37e57c24327f9b3d00023b1ec4
#
_entry.id   c8280c37e57c24327f9b3d00023b1ec4
#
_cell.length_a   1.000
_cell.length_b   1.000
_cell.length_c   1.000
_cell.angle_alpha   90.00
_cell.angle_beta   90.00
_cell.angle_gamma   90.00
#
_symmetry.space_group_name_H-M   'P 1'
#
loop_
_entity.id
_entity.type
_entity.pdbx_description
1 polymer ?
#
loop_
_entity_poly.entity_id
_entity_poly.type
_entity_poly.pdbx_seq_one_letter_code
_entity_poly.pdbx_strand_id
1 'polypeptide(L)'
;MFGVSNHTAENYFGYLKEAFLFVGVRKFSYKASERLRNEKCYVVDVALSTERIDTFSLENLGWRLENVVCIELLRRYHHQYAEIFYYKEKSFEIDFLVAKNGIVQELIQVSYNVTSERTRQREINALLRGAKKFNCRNLTLITFSTEQTIEKDNETINVLPATKWLLESKR
;
A
#
# COMPACT_ATOMS: atom_id res chain seq x y z
N MET A 1 17.23 -12.79 -18.73
CA MET A 1 17.07 -11.32 -18.73
C MET A 1 16.48 -10.97 -20.10
N PHE A 2 15.24 -10.48 -20.12
CA PHE A 2 14.62 -10.09 -21.40
C PHE A 2 15.29 -8.79 -21.86
N GLY A 3 15.95 -8.81 -23.02
CA GLY A 3 16.71 -7.66 -23.57
C GLY A 3 15.82 -6.50 -24.06
N VAL A 4 14.90 -6.05 -23.17
CA VAL A 4 13.94 -4.98 -23.46
C VAL A 4 14.47 -3.69 -22.85
N SER A 5 14.48 -2.59 -23.62
CA SER A 5 14.87 -1.28 -23.11
C SER A 5 13.88 -0.75 -22.06
N ASN A 6 14.34 0.10 -21.14
CA ASN A 6 13.45 0.73 -20.17
C ASN A 6 12.29 1.49 -20.83
N HIS A 7 12.54 2.18 -21.93
CA HIS A 7 11.51 2.90 -22.68
C HIS A 7 10.46 1.93 -23.26
N THR A 8 10.87 0.78 -23.76
CA THR A 8 9.94 -0.24 -24.26
C THR A 8 9.09 -0.80 -23.11
N ALA A 9 9.70 -1.08 -21.96
CA ALA A 9 8.98 -1.54 -20.77
C ALA A 9 7.95 -0.50 -20.28
N GLU A 10 8.32 0.78 -20.25
CA GLU A 10 7.42 1.88 -19.89
C GLU A 10 6.21 1.96 -20.83
N ASN A 11 6.42 1.81 -22.15
CA ASN A 11 5.33 1.80 -23.12
C ASN A 11 4.38 0.62 -22.90
N TYR A 12 4.88 -0.59 -22.65
CA TYR A 12 4.04 -1.74 -22.34
C TYR A 12 3.25 -1.54 -21.06
N PHE A 13 3.85 -0.98 -20.01
CA PHE A 13 3.11 -0.63 -18.79
C PHE A 13 2.04 0.42 -19.06
N GLY A 14 2.30 1.38 -19.96
CA GLY A 14 1.29 2.34 -20.42
C GLY A 14 0.07 1.63 -21.03
N TYR A 15 0.28 0.73 -21.99
CA TYR A 15 -0.80 -0.03 -22.61
C TYR A 15 -1.59 -0.89 -21.62
N LEU A 16 -0.90 -1.54 -20.67
CA LEU A 16 -1.55 -2.35 -19.65
C LEU A 16 -2.41 -1.51 -18.69
N LYS A 17 -2.02 -0.27 -18.40
CA LYS A 17 -2.83 0.69 -17.62
C LYS A 17 -4.04 1.17 -18.42
N GLU A 18 -3.86 1.50 -19.70
CA GLU A 18 -4.97 1.90 -20.60
C GLU A 18 -5.98 0.76 -20.77
N ALA A 19 -5.51 -0.49 -20.79
CA ALA A 19 -6.35 -1.69 -20.82
C ALA A 19 -6.99 -2.03 -19.45
N PHE A 20 -6.78 -1.22 -18.40
CA PHE A 20 -7.25 -1.46 -17.03
C PHE A 20 -6.79 -2.81 -16.43
N LEU A 21 -5.65 -3.33 -16.88
CA LEU A 21 -5.04 -4.53 -16.30
C LEU A 21 -4.14 -4.21 -15.12
N PHE A 22 -3.56 -3.00 -15.12
CA PHE A 22 -2.70 -2.49 -14.07
C PHE A 22 -3.14 -1.12 -13.59
N VAL A 23 -2.88 -0.85 -12.33
CA VAL A 23 -2.99 0.48 -11.72
C VAL A 23 -1.66 0.88 -11.12
N GLY A 24 -1.36 2.17 -11.19
CA GLY A 24 -0.15 2.74 -10.64
C GLY A 24 -0.42 3.55 -9.39
N VAL A 25 0.34 3.31 -8.33
CA VAL A 25 0.36 4.12 -7.11
C VAL A 25 1.65 4.92 -7.07
N ARG A 26 1.55 6.24 -7.11
CA ARG A 26 2.70 7.15 -7.14
C ARG A 26 3.33 7.31 -5.77
N LYS A 27 4.62 7.65 -5.76
CA LYS A 27 5.30 8.03 -4.53
C LYS A 27 4.79 9.38 -4.04
N PHE A 28 4.46 9.48 -2.74
CA PHE A 28 4.12 10.76 -2.14
C PHE A 28 5.38 11.65 -2.07
N SER A 29 5.26 12.86 -2.59
CA SER A 29 6.23 13.94 -2.43
C SER A 29 5.50 15.28 -2.52
N TYR A 30 5.96 16.26 -1.77
CA TYR A 30 5.50 17.65 -1.94
C TYR A 30 5.98 18.26 -3.26
N LYS A 31 7.03 17.71 -3.87
CA LYS A 31 7.55 18.11 -5.17
C LYS A 31 6.87 17.32 -6.29
N ALA A 32 6.16 18.01 -7.17
CA ALA A 32 5.44 17.40 -8.29
C ALA A 32 6.35 16.55 -9.20
N SER A 33 7.60 17.02 -9.47
CA SER A 33 8.57 16.30 -10.30
C SER A 33 9.00 14.94 -9.73
N GLU A 34 9.00 14.79 -8.41
CA GLU A 34 9.34 13.52 -7.75
C GLU A 34 8.18 12.51 -7.77
N ARG A 35 6.92 13.00 -7.75
CA ARG A 35 5.73 12.16 -7.82
C ARG A 35 5.60 11.41 -9.14
N LEU A 36 6.14 11.95 -10.22
CA LEU A 36 6.00 11.39 -11.57
C LEU A 36 7.04 10.30 -11.89
N ARG A 37 8.11 10.17 -11.10
CA ARG A 37 9.25 9.30 -11.45
C ARG A 37 9.18 7.88 -10.89
N ASN A 38 8.43 7.68 -9.81
CA ASN A 38 8.40 6.41 -9.10
C ASN A 38 6.95 5.98 -8.88
N GLU A 39 6.60 4.83 -9.41
CA GLU A 39 5.27 4.26 -9.31
C GLU A 39 5.38 2.78 -8.93
N LYS A 40 4.59 2.35 -7.94
CA LYS A 40 4.34 0.93 -7.69
C LYS A 40 3.18 0.49 -8.60
N CYS A 41 3.32 -0.65 -9.25
CA CYS A 41 2.28 -1.21 -10.10
C CYS A 41 1.56 -2.35 -9.39
N TYR A 42 0.24 -2.33 -9.43
CA TYR A 42 -0.65 -3.35 -8.89
C TYR A 42 -1.53 -3.90 -10.03
N VAL A 43 -1.93 -5.16 -9.95
CA VAL A 43 -2.86 -5.75 -10.91
C VAL A 43 -4.30 -5.48 -10.47
N VAL A 44 -5.19 -5.22 -11.42
CA VAL A 44 -6.61 -4.97 -11.12
C VAL A 44 -7.28 -6.25 -10.58
N ASP A 45 -6.89 -7.41 -11.09
CA ASP A 45 -7.32 -8.71 -10.59
C ASP A 45 -6.11 -9.55 -10.17
N VAL A 46 -6.07 -9.95 -8.90
CA VAL A 46 -4.99 -10.77 -8.34
C VAL A 46 -4.85 -12.11 -9.08
N ALA A 47 -5.91 -12.63 -9.69
CA ALA A 47 -5.87 -13.84 -10.51
C ALA A 47 -4.92 -13.73 -11.69
N LEU A 48 -4.74 -12.53 -12.27
CA LEU A 48 -3.80 -12.29 -13.38
C LEU A 48 -2.32 -12.51 -12.99
N SER A 49 -2.02 -12.56 -11.72
CA SER A 49 -0.66 -12.75 -11.21
C SER A 49 -0.37 -14.18 -10.75
N THR A 50 -1.32 -15.12 -10.91
CA THR A 50 -1.28 -16.44 -10.24
C THR A 50 -0.64 -17.56 -11.05
N GLU A 51 -0.20 -17.31 -12.29
CA GLU A 51 0.35 -18.37 -13.17
C GLU A 51 1.77 -18.86 -12.82
N ARG A 52 2.38 -18.36 -11.73
CA ARG A 52 3.70 -18.85 -11.30
C ARG A 52 3.57 -20.07 -10.40
N ILE A 53 4.40 -21.06 -10.64
CA ILE A 53 4.50 -22.32 -9.88
C ILE A 53 4.74 -22.10 -8.37
N ASP A 54 5.34 -20.95 -8.00
CA ASP A 54 5.63 -20.56 -6.61
C ASP A 54 4.52 -19.75 -5.93
N THR A 55 3.30 -19.87 -6.41
CA THR A 55 2.14 -19.05 -6.02
C THR A 55 1.76 -19.12 -4.54
N PHE A 56 2.23 -20.12 -3.80
CA PHE A 56 1.90 -20.36 -2.39
C PHE A 56 3.03 -19.98 -1.42
N SER A 57 4.11 -19.33 -1.87
CA SER A 57 5.10 -18.81 -0.93
C SER A 57 4.50 -17.69 -0.07
N LEU A 58 4.92 -17.60 1.19
CA LEU A 58 4.46 -16.56 2.13
C LEU A 58 4.76 -15.14 1.62
N GLU A 59 5.83 -14.97 0.84
CA GLU A 59 6.17 -13.70 0.18
C GLU A 59 5.12 -13.28 -0.84
N ASN A 60 4.61 -14.23 -1.62
CA ASN A 60 3.55 -13.98 -2.59
C ASN A 60 2.20 -13.64 -1.91
N LEU A 61 1.91 -14.21 -0.74
CA LEU A 61 0.70 -13.91 0.02
C LEU A 61 0.72 -12.47 0.57
N GLY A 62 1.87 -11.98 0.99
CA GLY A 62 2.04 -10.59 1.41
C GLY A 62 1.74 -9.61 0.28
N TRP A 63 2.34 -9.83 -0.89
CA TRP A 63 2.11 -8.99 -2.06
C TRP A 63 0.65 -9.05 -2.55
N ARG A 64 0.02 -10.22 -2.52
CA ARG A 64 -1.40 -10.36 -2.89
C ARG A 64 -2.31 -9.59 -1.95
N LEU A 65 -2.05 -9.66 -0.65
CA LEU A 65 -2.81 -8.90 0.34
C LEU A 65 -2.66 -7.40 0.11
N GLU A 66 -1.43 -6.92 -0.11
CA GLU A 66 -1.14 -5.52 -0.43
C GLU A 66 -1.89 -5.09 -1.70
N ASN A 67 -1.91 -5.95 -2.73
CA ASN A 67 -2.64 -5.69 -3.97
C ASN A 67 -4.15 -5.57 -3.76
N VAL A 68 -4.76 -6.47 -2.99
CA VAL A 68 -6.20 -6.41 -2.65
C VAL A 68 -6.52 -5.12 -1.91
N VAL A 69 -5.67 -4.74 -0.94
CA VAL A 69 -5.83 -3.48 -0.19
C VAL A 69 -5.71 -2.27 -1.13
N CYS A 70 -4.77 -2.29 -2.07
CA CYS A 70 -4.63 -1.23 -3.08
C CYS A 70 -5.92 -1.02 -3.88
N ILE A 71 -6.47 -2.09 -4.45
CA ILE A 71 -7.69 -2.02 -5.26
C ILE A 71 -8.87 -1.53 -4.43
N GLU A 72 -9.01 -2.00 -3.19
CA GLU A 72 -10.08 -1.55 -2.30
C GLU A 72 -9.93 -0.07 -1.91
N LEU A 73 -8.71 0.41 -1.65
CA LEU A 73 -8.45 1.83 -1.40
C LEU A 73 -8.86 2.69 -2.60
N LEU A 74 -8.46 2.29 -3.82
CA LEU A 74 -8.87 2.99 -5.04
C LEU A 74 -10.39 3.04 -5.17
N ARG A 75 -11.09 1.93 -4.89
CA ARG A 75 -12.55 1.86 -4.91
C ARG A 75 -13.19 2.80 -3.87
N ARG A 76 -12.69 2.82 -2.64
CA ARG A 76 -13.24 3.64 -1.53
C ARG A 76 -13.07 5.13 -1.77
N TYR A 77 -11.93 5.52 -2.32
CA TYR A 77 -11.56 6.93 -2.45
C TYR A 77 -11.84 7.54 -3.82
N HIS A 78 -12.31 6.75 -4.80
CA HIS A 78 -12.58 7.19 -6.17
C HIS A 78 -13.46 8.45 -6.24
N HIS A 79 -14.51 8.53 -5.41
CA HIS A 79 -15.46 9.66 -5.41
C HIS A 79 -15.17 10.71 -4.33
N GLN A 80 -14.10 10.58 -3.55
CA GLN A 80 -13.86 11.45 -2.39
C GLN A 80 -12.83 12.55 -2.65
N TYR A 81 -12.35 12.68 -3.88
CA TYR A 81 -11.25 13.60 -4.24
C TYR A 81 -10.00 13.40 -3.35
N ALA A 82 -9.78 12.17 -2.90
CA ALA A 82 -8.59 11.78 -2.19
C ALA A 82 -7.67 10.98 -3.12
N GLU A 83 -6.38 11.18 -2.95
CA GLU A 83 -5.35 10.52 -3.74
C GLU A 83 -4.63 9.47 -2.87
N ILE A 84 -4.27 8.36 -3.49
CA ILE A 84 -3.55 7.27 -2.85
C ILE A 84 -2.12 7.27 -3.34
N PHE A 85 -1.18 7.23 -2.39
CA PHE A 85 0.24 7.20 -2.62
C PHE A 85 0.89 6.09 -1.80
N TYR A 86 2.12 5.72 -2.12
CA TYR A 86 3.04 5.09 -1.18
C TYR A 86 4.10 6.09 -0.75
N TYR A 87 4.79 5.82 0.34
CA TYR A 87 5.90 6.65 0.78
C TYR A 87 7.13 5.81 1.08
N LYS A 88 8.30 6.26 0.62
CA LYS A 88 9.56 5.54 0.82
C LYS A 88 10.73 6.49 1.04
N GLU A 89 11.43 6.27 2.13
CA GLU A 89 12.75 6.82 2.45
C GLU A 89 13.80 5.71 2.63
N LYS A 90 15.05 6.10 2.89
CA LYS A 90 16.12 5.13 3.16
C LYS A 90 15.84 4.26 4.39
N SER A 91 15.11 4.79 5.38
CA SER A 91 14.93 4.19 6.70
C SER A 91 13.58 3.53 6.96
N PHE A 92 12.55 3.83 6.15
CA PHE A 92 11.21 3.24 6.26
C PHE A 92 10.38 3.43 4.99
N GLU A 93 9.35 2.61 4.87
CA GLU A 93 8.37 2.66 3.80
C GLU A 93 6.97 2.62 4.42
N ILE A 94 6.01 3.36 3.85
CA ILE A 94 4.57 3.26 4.11
C ILE A 94 3.94 2.72 2.83
N ASP A 95 3.21 1.62 2.95
CA ASP A 95 2.62 0.94 1.79
C ASP A 95 1.57 1.81 1.13
N PHE A 96 0.66 2.42 1.93
CA PHE A 96 -0.34 3.34 1.43
C PHE A 96 -0.49 4.57 2.33
N LEU A 97 -0.63 5.69 1.68
CA LEU A 97 -0.86 7.00 2.27
C LEU A 97 -2.03 7.62 1.52
N VAL A 98 -3.10 7.94 2.24
CA VAL A 98 -4.26 8.63 1.67
C VAL A 98 -4.13 10.12 1.95
N ALA A 99 -4.16 10.95 0.91
CA ALA A 99 -4.08 12.39 1.03
C ALA A 99 -5.28 13.08 0.36
N LYS A 100 -5.74 14.15 0.97
CA LYS A 100 -6.79 15.02 0.43
C LYS A 100 -6.33 16.46 0.52
N ASN A 101 -6.35 17.18 -0.61
CA ASN A 101 -5.87 18.57 -0.68
C ASN A 101 -4.43 18.74 -0.15
N GLY A 102 -3.56 17.77 -0.40
CA GLY A 102 -2.18 17.79 0.09
C GLY A 102 -1.98 17.47 1.56
N ILE A 103 -3.04 17.19 2.32
CA ILE A 103 -3.00 16.80 3.73
C ILE A 103 -3.17 15.29 3.83
N VAL A 104 -2.24 14.64 4.54
CA VAL A 104 -2.31 13.19 4.80
C VAL A 104 -3.40 12.89 5.82
N GLN A 105 -4.33 12.03 5.45
CA GLN A 105 -5.50 11.67 6.24
C GLN A 105 -5.37 10.30 6.91
N GLU A 106 -4.64 9.38 6.29
CA GLU A 106 -4.50 8.01 6.77
C GLU A 106 -3.17 7.42 6.31
N LEU A 107 -2.53 6.63 7.18
CA LEU A 107 -1.35 5.83 6.90
C LEU A 107 -1.68 4.36 7.10
N ILE A 108 -1.37 3.55 6.12
CA ILE A 108 -1.72 2.13 6.09
C ILE A 108 -0.48 1.30 5.78
N GLN A 109 -0.21 0.30 6.62
CA GLN A 109 0.73 -0.78 6.36
C GLN A 109 -0.03 -2.07 6.13
N VAL A 110 0.53 -2.96 5.31
CA VAL A 110 -0.05 -4.26 5.01
C VAL A 110 0.99 -5.34 5.28
N SER A 111 0.65 -6.27 6.15
CA SER A 111 1.53 -7.40 6.45
C SER A 111 0.71 -8.69 6.58
N TYR A 112 0.98 -9.68 5.74
CA TYR A 112 0.27 -10.95 5.80
C TYR A 112 0.38 -11.60 7.18
N ASN A 113 1.59 -11.57 7.77
CA ASN A 113 1.86 -12.19 9.05
C ASN A 113 2.73 -11.28 9.93
N VAL A 114 2.25 -11.01 11.13
CA VAL A 114 2.92 -10.20 12.16
C VAL A 114 3.30 -11.02 13.40
N THR A 115 3.40 -12.35 13.29
CA THR A 115 3.81 -13.23 14.41
C THR A 115 5.29 -13.06 14.74
N SER A 116 6.14 -12.78 13.74
CA SER A 116 7.53 -12.41 13.96
C SER A 116 7.62 -11.03 14.60
N GLU A 117 8.22 -10.95 15.78
CA GLU A 117 8.42 -9.66 16.49
C GLU A 117 9.22 -8.66 15.63
N ARG A 118 10.21 -9.14 14.87
CA ARG A 118 10.98 -8.30 13.94
C ARG A 118 10.09 -7.65 12.88
N THR A 119 9.21 -8.42 12.23
CA THR A 119 8.27 -7.91 11.23
C THR A 119 7.30 -6.93 11.88
N ARG A 120 6.69 -7.33 12.99
CA ARG A 120 5.74 -6.51 13.73
C ARG A 120 6.33 -5.15 14.11
N GLN A 121 7.53 -5.12 14.69
CA GLN A 121 8.20 -3.87 15.07
C GLN A 121 8.56 -3.01 13.87
N ARG A 122 8.92 -3.61 12.75
CA ARG A 122 9.20 -2.88 11.50
C ARG A 122 7.97 -2.11 11.04
N GLU A 123 6.80 -2.76 10.96
CA GLU A 123 5.57 -2.14 10.49
C GLU A 123 5.06 -1.06 11.47
N ILE A 124 5.07 -1.35 12.77
CA ILE A 124 4.72 -0.38 13.80
C ILE A 124 5.62 0.85 13.74
N ASN A 125 6.94 0.65 13.69
CA ASN A 125 7.89 1.76 13.64
C ASN A 125 7.76 2.59 12.35
N ALA A 126 7.39 1.96 11.22
CA ALA A 126 7.12 2.68 9.98
C ALA A 126 5.92 3.61 10.14
N LEU A 127 4.80 3.12 10.70
CA LEU A 127 3.60 3.91 10.97
C LEU A 127 3.89 5.07 11.93
N LEU A 128 4.60 4.83 13.04
CA LEU A 128 4.94 5.88 14.01
C LEU A 128 5.83 6.97 13.40
N ARG A 129 6.80 6.59 12.57
CA ARG A 129 7.63 7.56 11.84
C ARG A 129 6.80 8.37 10.84
N GLY A 130 5.88 7.70 10.14
CA GLY A 130 4.95 8.34 9.24
C GLY A 130 4.01 9.30 9.97
N ALA A 131 3.45 8.88 11.11
CA ALA A 131 2.59 9.69 11.97
C ALA A 131 3.25 11.03 12.33
N LYS A 132 4.48 10.95 12.84
CA LYS A 132 5.27 12.13 13.19
C LYS A 132 5.60 13.00 11.97
N LYS A 133 5.97 12.37 10.85
CA LYS A 133 6.39 13.10 9.64
C LYS A 133 5.25 13.86 8.99
N PHE A 134 4.07 13.26 8.93
CA PHE A 134 2.91 13.79 8.23
C PHE A 134 1.87 14.41 9.17
N ASN A 135 2.12 14.41 10.48
CA ASN A 135 1.16 14.83 11.51
C ASN A 135 -0.20 14.12 11.32
N CYS A 136 -0.16 12.80 11.10
CA CYS A 136 -1.33 11.96 10.84
C CYS A 136 -1.52 10.97 11.97
N ARG A 137 -2.69 10.94 12.60
CA ARG A 137 -3.03 10.05 13.74
C ARG A 137 -3.87 8.84 13.33
N ASN A 138 -4.34 8.78 12.09
CA ASN A 138 -5.10 7.63 11.60
C ASN A 138 -4.13 6.59 11.06
N LEU A 139 -3.78 5.62 11.90
CA LEU A 139 -2.76 4.60 11.64
C LEU A 139 -3.41 3.23 11.61
N THR A 140 -3.30 2.55 10.48
CA THR A 140 -3.88 1.22 10.28
C THR A 140 -2.81 0.24 9.84
N LEU A 141 -2.75 -0.93 10.51
CA LEU A 141 -1.98 -2.09 10.07
C LEU A 141 -2.95 -3.19 9.65
N ILE A 142 -3.02 -3.46 8.36
CA ILE A 142 -3.87 -4.53 7.83
C ILE A 142 -3.09 -5.83 7.81
N THR A 143 -3.68 -6.87 8.42
CA THR A 143 -3.08 -8.21 8.51
C THR A 143 -4.00 -9.25 7.91
N PHE A 144 -3.54 -10.48 7.73
CA PHE A 144 -4.43 -11.55 7.30
C PHE A 144 -5.51 -11.87 8.35
N SER A 145 -5.12 -12.01 9.64
CA SER A 145 -6.04 -12.52 10.68
C SER A 145 -5.90 -11.87 12.06
N THR A 146 -4.87 -11.02 12.29
CA THR A 146 -4.62 -10.43 13.61
C THR A 146 -5.49 -9.21 13.82
N GLU A 147 -6.16 -9.14 14.98
CA GLU A 147 -6.94 -7.98 15.43
C GLU A 147 -6.43 -7.53 16.79
N GLN A 148 -6.02 -6.27 16.90
CA GLN A 148 -5.60 -5.65 18.18
C GLN A 148 -5.50 -4.13 18.03
N THR A 149 -5.46 -3.44 19.14
CA THR A 149 -5.10 -2.00 19.21
C THR A 149 -3.74 -1.89 19.89
N ILE A 150 -2.83 -1.11 19.33
CA ILE A 150 -1.50 -0.88 19.89
C ILE A 150 -1.38 0.59 20.26
N GLU A 151 -1.13 0.85 21.55
CA GLU A 151 -0.82 2.17 22.07
C GLU A 151 0.69 2.30 22.21
N LYS A 152 1.31 3.23 21.49
CA LYS A 152 2.76 3.47 21.56
C LYS A 152 3.10 4.89 21.14
N ASP A 153 4.00 5.53 21.86
CA ASP A 153 4.51 6.89 21.59
C ASP A 153 3.38 7.95 21.47
N ASN A 154 2.32 7.83 22.28
CA ASN A 154 1.09 8.64 22.25
C ASN A 154 0.28 8.53 20.94
N GLU A 155 0.52 7.49 20.16
CA GLU A 155 -0.24 7.16 18.97
C GLU A 155 -0.98 5.83 19.14
N THR A 156 -2.15 5.74 18.51
CA THR A 156 -2.97 4.54 18.47
C THR A 156 -2.89 3.91 17.07
N ILE A 157 -2.46 2.66 16.99
CA ILE A 157 -2.42 1.89 15.75
C ILE A 157 -3.52 0.84 15.79
N ASN A 158 -4.44 0.89 14.84
CA ASN A 158 -5.48 -0.11 14.65
C ASN A 158 -4.93 -1.26 13.79
N VAL A 159 -4.80 -2.44 14.39
CA VAL A 159 -4.43 -3.67 13.66
C VAL A 159 -5.71 -4.41 13.32
N LEU A 160 -6.00 -4.58 12.05
CA LEU A 160 -7.26 -5.14 11.57
C LEU A 160 -7.02 -6.34 10.64
N PRO A 161 -7.81 -7.43 10.78
CA PRO A 161 -7.87 -8.46 9.77
C PRO A 161 -8.36 -7.87 8.44
N ALA A 162 -7.78 -8.30 7.34
CA ALA A 162 -8.16 -7.82 6.00
C ALA A 162 -9.66 -8.05 5.72
N THR A 163 -10.21 -9.18 6.14
CA THR A 163 -11.64 -9.48 5.98
C THR A 163 -12.53 -8.46 6.70
N LYS A 164 -12.18 -8.10 7.94
CA LYS A 164 -12.89 -7.07 8.69
C LYS A 164 -12.76 -5.71 8.02
N TRP A 165 -11.54 -5.31 7.68
CA TRP A 165 -11.27 -4.04 7.01
C TRP A 165 -11.99 -3.91 5.66
N LEU A 166 -12.05 -4.99 4.85
CA LEU A 166 -12.76 -5.01 3.56
C LEU A 166 -14.27 -4.88 3.73
N LEU A 167 -14.85 -5.43 4.81
CA LEU A 167 -16.29 -5.37 5.09
C LEU A 167 -16.72 -4.06 5.77
N GLU A 168 -15.80 -3.32 6.39
CA GLU A 168 -16.09 -2.01 6.96
C GLU A 168 -16.32 -1.00 5.83
N SER A 169 -17.61 -0.70 5.56
CA SER A 169 -17.95 0.40 4.65
C SER A 169 -17.56 1.73 5.29
N LYS A 170 -16.49 2.36 4.84
CA LYS A 170 -16.34 3.80 5.07
C LYS A 170 -17.38 4.48 4.17
N ARG A 171 -18.53 4.82 4.72
CA ARG A 171 -19.54 5.67 4.09
C ARG A 171 -19.05 7.10 3.96
#